data_ea819978966c1cced9e624781e8ca605
#
_entry.id   ea819978966c1cced9e624781e8ca605
#
_cell.length_a   1.000
_cell.length_b   1.000
_cell.length_c   1.000
_cell.angle_alpha   90.00
_cell.angle_beta   90.00
_cell.angle_gamma   90.00
#
_symmetry.space_group_name_H-M   'P 1'
#
loop_
_entity.id
_entity.type
_entity.pdbx_description
1 polymer ?
#
loop_
_entity_poly.entity_id
_entity_poly.type
_entity_poly.pdbx_seq_one_letter_code
_entity_poly.pdbx_strand_id
1 'polypeptide(L)'
;NDDDVFEDFGNYVVASTLLEEELDNVKSVSTNKAQGIDGIVIIVNNRLVTEEADLGKFGPTEAIKIKIGFIQSTTKNSFDEQKFSAFTDEVVKFLTGAIDIEPYSTIYKKLLDESGNFIDRIEETPHISLFFLSARTAHNVGIEKINSEKTKITSRNEFVIKCLLEKISVLQKEEVKVE
;
A
#
# COMPACT_ATOMS: atom_id res chain seq x y z
N ASN A 1 -7.89 15.49 17.06
CA ASN A 1 -8.00 14.32 17.95
C ASN A 1 -6.67 13.56 17.87
N ASP A 2 -6.24 12.89 18.96
CA ASP A 2 -4.93 12.22 19.04
C ASP A 2 -4.79 11.12 17.98
N ASP A 3 -5.89 10.45 17.61
CA ASP A 3 -5.92 9.45 16.56
C ASP A 3 -5.57 10.05 15.20
N ASP A 4 -6.13 11.23 14.88
CA ASP A 4 -5.86 11.88 13.60
C ASP A 4 -4.39 12.36 13.50
N VAL A 5 -3.81 12.81 14.61
CA VAL A 5 -2.40 13.21 14.67
C VAL A 5 -1.48 12.02 14.47
N PHE A 6 -1.81 10.87 15.09
CA PHE A 6 -1.02 9.65 14.94
C PHE A 6 -1.13 9.06 13.52
N GLU A 7 -2.30 9.13 12.92
CA GLU A 7 -2.55 8.74 11.52
C GLU A 7 -1.74 9.60 10.55
N ASP A 8 -1.82 10.93 10.68
CA ASP A 8 -1.05 11.87 9.86
C ASP A 8 0.47 11.65 10.03
N PHE A 9 0.93 11.42 11.26
CA PHE A 9 2.33 11.09 11.52
C PHE A 9 2.75 9.77 10.85
N GLY A 10 1.94 8.74 10.96
CA GLY A 10 2.18 7.45 10.32
C GLY A 10 2.26 7.57 8.79
N ASN A 11 1.30 8.27 8.20
CA ASN A 11 1.27 8.55 6.76
C ASN A 11 2.51 9.31 6.31
N TYR A 12 2.94 10.35 7.06
CA TYR A 12 4.14 11.12 6.76
C TYR A 12 5.40 10.24 6.79
N VAL A 13 5.62 9.50 7.87
CA VAL A 13 6.82 8.67 8.05
C VAL A 13 6.93 7.59 6.98
N VAL A 14 5.83 6.89 6.71
CA VAL A 14 5.82 5.82 5.71
C VAL A 14 6.04 6.37 4.31
N ALA A 15 5.32 7.44 3.93
CA ALA A 15 5.47 8.02 2.60
C ALA A 15 6.87 8.58 2.38
N SER A 16 7.44 9.33 3.34
CA SER A 16 8.81 9.84 3.26
C SER A 16 9.85 8.72 3.17
N THR A 17 9.64 7.62 3.90
CA THR A 17 10.54 6.45 3.84
C THR A 17 10.50 5.77 2.47
N LEU A 18 9.30 5.59 1.89
CA LEU A 18 9.15 4.97 0.57
C LEU A 18 9.66 5.84 -0.57
N LEU A 19 9.50 7.17 -0.44
CA LEU A 19 10.02 8.17 -1.39
C LEU A 19 11.53 8.36 -1.28
N GLU A 20 12.12 8.05 -0.12
CA GLU A 20 13.52 8.37 0.21
C GLU A 20 13.77 9.90 0.29
N GLU A 21 12.72 10.68 0.50
CA GLU A 21 12.73 12.15 0.65
C GLU A 21 11.56 12.61 1.54
N GLU A 22 11.60 13.89 1.97
CA GLU A 22 10.53 14.45 2.80
C GLU A 22 9.23 14.62 1.99
N LEU A 23 8.12 14.29 2.61
CA LEU A 23 6.78 14.49 2.05
C LEU A 23 6.31 15.91 2.30
N ASP A 24 6.03 16.67 1.25
CA ASP A 24 5.59 18.07 1.37
C ASP A 24 4.18 18.20 1.99
N ASN A 25 3.29 17.25 1.70
CA ASN A 25 1.90 17.33 2.16
C ASN A 25 1.36 15.93 2.53
N VAL A 26 1.20 15.70 3.83
CA VAL A 26 0.68 14.40 4.34
C VAL A 26 -0.75 14.08 3.85
N LYS A 27 -1.57 15.10 3.59
CA LYS A 27 -2.94 14.87 3.11
C LYS A 27 -3.00 14.32 1.69
N SER A 28 -1.92 14.42 0.92
CA SER A 28 -1.83 13.82 -0.42
C SER A 28 -1.81 12.29 -0.44
N VAL A 29 -1.57 11.65 0.71
CA VAL A 29 -1.56 10.19 0.85
C VAL A 29 -2.64 9.68 1.79
N SER A 30 -3.40 10.56 2.45
CA SER A 30 -4.52 10.19 3.33
C SER A 30 -5.74 9.75 2.52
N THR A 31 -6.37 8.67 2.97
CA THR A 31 -7.64 8.16 2.40
C THR A 31 -8.88 8.72 3.09
N ASN A 32 -8.71 9.59 4.09
CA ASN A 32 -9.78 10.05 4.98
C ASN A 32 -10.50 8.88 5.68
N LYS A 33 -9.76 7.86 6.12
CA LYS A 33 -10.26 6.64 6.79
C LYS A 33 -11.20 5.79 5.92
N ALA A 34 -11.01 5.86 4.60
CA ALA A 34 -11.80 5.04 3.70
C ALA A 34 -11.53 3.55 3.95
N GLN A 35 -12.57 2.82 4.33
CA GLN A 35 -12.56 1.36 4.34
C GLN A 35 -11.45 0.71 5.22
N GLY A 36 -11.03 1.37 6.32
CA GLY A 36 -10.00 0.81 7.20
C GLY A 36 -8.57 0.83 6.63
N ILE A 37 -8.32 1.67 5.64
CA ILE A 37 -7.00 2.04 5.14
C ILE A 37 -6.83 3.54 5.39
N ASP A 38 -5.85 3.91 6.21
CA ASP A 38 -5.63 5.31 6.61
C ASP A 38 -4.82 6.09 5.56
N GLY A 39 -3.98 5.40 4.80
CA GLY A 39 -3.19 6.01 3.75
C GLY A 39 -2.82 5.04 2.63
N ILE A 40 -2.69 5.59 1.41
CA ILE A 40 -2.18 4.88 0.24
C ILE A 40 -1.08 5.75 -0.38
N VAL A 41 0.07 5.14 -0.65
CA VAL A 41 1.22 5.78 -1.29
C VAL A 41 1.48 5.07 -2.60
N ILE A 42 1.35 5.76 -3.72
CA ILE A 42 1.70 5.22 -5.04
C ILE A 42 2.92 5.99 -5.56
N ILE A 43 4.01 5.28 -5.79
CA ILE A 43 5.26 5.82 -6.28
C ILE A 43 5.58 5.17 -7.62
N VAL A 44 5.84 6.00 -8.62
CA VAL A 44 6.28 5.57 -9.94
C VAL A 44 7.64 6.23 -10.22
N ASN A 45 8.67 5.41 -10.47
CA ASN A 45 10.03 5.88 -10.74
C ASN A 45 10.54 6.90 -9.69
N ASN A 46 10.36 6.59 -8.40
CA ASN A 46 10.69 7.43 -7.25
C ASN A 46 9.94 8.79 -7.19
N ARG A 47 8.82 8.93 -7.88
CA ARG A 47 7.94 10.10 -7.81
C ARG A 47 6.60 9.72 -7.21
N LEU A 48 6.12 10.49 -6.26
CA LEU A 48 4.79 10.34 -5.70
C LEU A 48 3.73 10.69 -6.75
N VAL A 49 2.75 9.81 -6.92
CA VAL A 49 1.59 10.00 -7.80
C VAL A 49 0.36 10.17 -6.92
N THR A 50 -0.23 11.35 -6.93
CA THR A 50 -1.39 11.70 -6.09
C THR A 50 -2.67 11.95 -6.89
N GLU A 51 -2.53 12.16 -8.19
CA GLU A 51 -3.65 12.37 -9.11
C GLU A 51 -3.33 11.76 -10.48
N GLU A 52 -4.36 11.47 -11.28
CA GLU A 52 -4.19 10.88 -12.61
C GLU A 52 -3.29 11.72 -13.52
N ALA A 53 -3.35 13.06 -13.41
CA ALA A 53 -2.53 13.98 -14.20
C ALA A 53 -1.02 13.79 -13.99
N ASP A 54 -0.59 13.29 -12.81
CA ASP A 54 0.82 13.00 -12.53
C ASP A 54 1.38 11.93 -13.46
N LEU A 55 0.55 11.00 -13.93
CA LEU A 55 0.95 9.94 -14.86
C LEU A 55 1.40 10.50 -16.21
N GLY A 56 0.89 11.65 -16.61
CA GLY A 56 1.31 12.36 -17.82
C GLY A 56 2.74 12.91 -17.78
N LYS A 57 3.39 12.91 -16.61
CA LYS A 57 4.78 13.37 -16.43
C LYS A 57 5.82 12.32 -16.83
N PHE A 58 5.40 11.07 -17.07
CA PHE A 58 6.28 9.97 -17.49
C PHE A 58 6.32 9.88 -19.02
N GLY A 59 7.53 9.85 -19.57
CA GLY A 59 7.75 9.77 -21.03
C GLY A 59 7.10 8.52 -21.64
N PRO A 60 6.73 8.54 -22.93
CA PRO A 60 5.98 7.44 -23.56
C PRO A 60 6.78 6.13 -23.68
N THR A 61 8.09 6.19 -23.59
CA THR A 61 9.01 5.03 -23.66
C THR A 61 9.79 4.81 -22.37
N GLU A 62 9.48 5.58 -21.33
CA GLU A 62 10.15 5.47 -20.03
C GLU A 62 9.74 4.16 -19.34
N ALA A 63 10.71 3.35 -18.93
CA ALA A 63 10.48 2.15 -18.14
C ALA A 63 9.84 2.51 -16.81
N ILE A 64 8.89 1.71 -16.36
CA ILE A 64 8.05 2.00 -15.18
C ILE A 64 8.34 1.02 -14.05
N LYS A 65 8.67 1.56 -12.88
CA LYS A 65 8.80 0.83 -11.62
C LYS A 65 7.78 1.38 -10.62
N ILE A 66 6.98 0.49 -10.04
CA ILE A 66 5.87 0.85 -9.17
C ILE A 66 6.13 0.35 -7.76
N LYS A 67 6.01 1.25 -6.76
CA LYS A 67 5.92 0.91 -5.34
C LYS A 67 4.56 1.37 -4.82
N ILE A 68 3.85 0.51 -4.08
CA ILE A 68 2.57 0.85 -3.46
C ILE A 68 2.67 0.54 -1.97
N GLY A 69 2.41 1.53 -1.13
CA GLY A 69 2.33 1.39 0.31
C GLY A 69 0.88 1.55 0.79
N PHE A 70 0.41 0.62 1.61
CA PHE A 70 -0.87 0.71 2.33
C PHE A 70 -0.59 0.91 3.80
N ILE A 71 -1.30 1.85 4.43
CA ILE A 71 -1.02 2.28 5.80
C ILE A 71 -2.29 2.17 6.63
N GLN A 72 -2.18 1.55 7.79
CA GLN A 72 -3.18 1.53 8.84
C GLN A 72 -2.53 1.85 10.17
N SER A 73 -3.09 2.81 10.88
CA SER A 73 -2.60 3.27 12.19
C SER A 73 -3.59 2.93 13.32
N THR A 74 -3.08 2.72 14.52
CA THR A 74 -3.90 2.54 15.70
C THR A 74 -3.19 3.07 16.94
N THR A 75 -3.91 3.85 17.75
CA THR A 75 -3.44 4.35 19.04
C THR A 75 -3.57 3.33 20.16
N LYS A 76 -4.19 2.16 19.90
CA LYS A 76 -4.34 1.10 20.90
C LYS A 76 -2.98 0.59 21.38
N ASN A 77 -2.86 0.40 22.69
CA ASN A 77 -1.66 -0.11 23.35
C ASN A 77 -1.42 -1.61 23.17
N SER A 78 -2.23 -2.30 22.39
CA SER A 78 -2.10 -3.73 22.09
C SER A 78 -2.27 -3.97 20.61
N PHE A 79 -1.58 -5.00 20.08
CA PHE A 79 -1.80 -5.45 18.73
C PHE A 79 -3.22 -5.98 18.56
N ASP A 80 -3.97 -5.39 17.62
CA ASP A 80 -5.35 -5.75 17.33
C ASP A 80 -5.36 -6.66 16.10
N GLU A 81 -5.43 -7.97 16.32
CA GLU A 81 -5.44 -8.97 15.24
C GLU A 81 -6.66 -8.81 14.33
N GLN A 82 -7.81 -8.40 14.87
CA GLN A 82 -9.02 -8.21 14.06
C GLN A 82 -8.87 -7.00 13.16
N LYS A 83 -8.35 -5.89 13.68
CA LYS A 83 -8.09 -4.68 12.89
C LYS A 83 -7.04 -4.95 11.80
N PHE A 84 -5.99 -5.70 12.13
CA PHE A 84 -4.96 -6.09 11.17
C PHE A 84 -5.54 -6.98 10.05
N SER A 85 -6.36 -7.99 10.41
CA SER A 85 -7.02 -8.85 9.43
C SER A 85 -7.96 -8.06 8.53
N ALA A 86 -8.78 -7.17 9.09
CA ALA A 86 -9.67 -6.31 8.31
C ALA A 86 -8.88 -5.41 7.35
N PHE A 87 -7.78 -4.80 7.82
CA PHE A 87 -6.90 -4.00 6.96
C PHE A 87 -6.36 -4.81 5.77
N THR A 88 -5.85 -6.01 6.01
CA THR A 88 -5.31 -6.84 4.93
C THR A 88 -6.39 -7.29 3.94
N ASP A 89 -7.61 -7.56 4.42
CA ASP A 89 -8.75 -7.89 3.57
C ASP A 89 -9.17 -6.69 2.69
N GLU A 90 -9.17 -5.47 3.23
CA GLU A 90 -9.46 -4.26 2.45
C GLU A 90 -8.39 -3.97 1.41
N VAL A 91 -7.11 -4.19 1.72
CA VAL A 91 -6.02 -4.09 0.73
C VAL A 91 -6.24 -5.06 -0.43
N VAL A 92 -6.62 -6.32 -0.14
CA VAL A 92 -6.94 -7.30 -1.20
C VAL A 92 -8.11 -6.82 -2.06
N LYS A 93 -9.18 -6.30 -1.44
CA LYS A 93 -10.34 -5.77 -2.17
C LYS A 93 -9.97 -4.60 -3.07
N PHE A 94 -9.12 -3.67 -2.59
CA PHE A 94 -8.62 -2.56 -3.41
C PHE A 94 -7.85 -3.09 -4.63
N LEU A 95 -6.86 -3.96 -4.43
CA LEU A 95 -6.02 -4.49 -5.49
C LEU A 95 -6.77 -5.36 -6.51
N THR A 96 -7.91 -5.92 -6.11
CA THR A 96 -8.80 -6.69 -7.01
C THR A 96 -9.92 -5.85 -7.62
N GLY A 97 -9.98 -4.55 -7.33
CA GLY A 97 -11.02 -3.66 -7.82
C GLY A 97 -12.40 -3.91 -7.21
N ALA A 98 -12.48 -4.61 -6.06
CA ALA A 98 -13.73 -4.86 -5.35
C ALA A 98 -14.20 -3.66 -4.52
N ILE A 99 -13.30 -2.73 -4.24
CA ILE A 99 -13.60 -1.43 -3.62
C ILE A 99 -12.87 -0.31 -4.36
N ASP A 100 -13.47 0.87 -4.34
CA ASP A 100 -12.87 2.09 -4.89
C ASP A 100 -12.52 3.06 -3.76
N ILE A 101 -11.26 3.52 -3.75
CA ILE A 101 -10.74 4.57 -2.87
C ILE A 101 -10.09 5.63 -3.77
N GLU A 102 -10.84 6.66 -4.10
CA GLU A 102 -10.38 7.71 -4.98
C GLU A 102 -9.44 8.70 -4.28
N PRO A 103 -8.42 9.24 -4.99
CA PRO A 103 -8.09 9.06 -6.42
C PRO A 103 -7.25 7.80 -6.72
N TYR A 104 -6.85 7.04 -5.70
CA TYR A 104 -5.88 5.94 -5.80
C TYR A 104 -6.37 4.79 -6.70
N SER A 105 -7.67 4.48 -6.65
CA SER A 105 -8.25 3.44 -7.52
C SER A 105 -8.15 3.80 -9.00
N THR A 106 -8.39 5.07 -9.34
CA THR A 106 -8.23 5.55 -10.72
C THR A 106 -6.77 5.48 -11.16
N ILE A 107 -5.81 5.92 -10.33
CA ILE A 107 -4.38 5.85 -10.61
C ILE A 107 -3.95 4.38 -10.81
N TYR A 108 -4.34 3.50 -9.89
CA TYR A 108 -3.99 2.08 -9.92
C TYR A 108 -4.53 1.38 -11.17
N LYS A 109 -5.80 1.62 -11.51
CA LYS A 109 -6.42 1.09 -12.74
C LYS A 109 -5.69 1.56 -13.99
N LYS A 110 -5.32 2.85 -14.07
CA LYS A 110 -4.57 3.40 -15.21
C LYS A 110 -3.18 2.81 -15.37
N LEU A 111 -2.48 2.53 -14.27
CA LEU A 111 -1.16 1.91 -14.29
C LEU A 111 -1.19 0.46 -14.80
N LEU A 112 -2.28 -0.26 -14.52
CA LEU A 112 -2.45 -1.68 -14.87
C LEU A 112 -3.46 -1.93 -16.00
N ASP A 113 -3.99 -0.89 -16.63
CA ASP A 113 -4.92 -1.00 -17.75
C ASP A 113 -4.21 -1.52 -19.00
N GLU A 114 -4.67 -2.66 -19.52
CA GLU A 114 -4.18 -3.30 -20.74
C GLU A 114 -4.30 -2.37 -21.97
N SER A 115 -5.32 -1.50 -21.99
CA SER A 115 -5.47 -0.48 -23.03
C SER A 115 -4.56 0.74 -22.81
N GLY A 116 -3.92 0.82 -21.65
CA GLY A 116 -3.06 1.92 -21.21
C GLY A 116 -1.61 1.72 -21.63
N ASN A 117 -0.94 2.82 -21.94
CA ASN A 117 0.47 2.84 -22.35
C ASN A 117 1.45 2.49 -21.20
N PHE A 118 0.98 2.11 -20.01
CA PHE A 118 1.84 1.87 -18.85
C PHE A 118 2.20 0.41 -18.68
N ILE A 119 1.26 -0.51 -18.87
CA ILE A 119 1.46 -1.94 -18.58
C ILE A 119 2.64 -2.53 -19.36
N ASP A 120 2.78 -2.18 -20.63
CA ASP A 120 3.86 -2.65 -21.51
C ASP A 120 5.24 -2.12 -21.11
N ARG A 121 5.29 -1.12 -20.23
CA ARG A 121 6.52 -0.45 -19.76
C ARG A 121 6.91 -0.87 -18.35
N ILE A 122 6.10 -1.71 -17.69
CA ILE A 122 6.39 -2.22 -16.34
C ILE A 122 7.48 -3.28 -16.45
N GLU A 123 8.67 -2.98 -15.95
CA GLU A 123 9.83 -3.88 -16.05
C GLU A 123 9.82 -5.00 -15.01
N GLU A 124 9.16 -4.76 -13.87
CA GLU A 124 9.14 -5.70 -12.75
C GLU A 124 7.79 -5.65 -12.03
N THR A 125 7.42 -6.75 -11.37
CA THR A 125 6.19 -6.81 -10.56
C THR A 125 6.14 -5.65 -9.57
N PRO A 126 5.01 -4.91 -9.47
CA PRO A 126 4.86 -3.82 -8.52
C PRO A 126 5.22 -4.24 -7.09
N HIS A 127 6.04 -3.44 -6.43
CA HIS A 127 6.41 -3.68 -5.04
C HIS A 127 5.29 -3.19 -4.12
N ILE A 128 4.63 -4.12 -3.40
CA ILE A 128 3.53 -3.82 -2.49
C ILE A 128 3.99 -3.99 -1.04
N SER A 129 3.80 -2.94 -0.24
CA SER A 129 4.17 -2.92 1.18
C SER A 129 2.96 -2.58 2.05
N LEU A 130 2.78 -3.30 3.15
CA LEU A 130 1.73 -3.07 4.13
C LEU A 130 2.35 -2.60 5.44
N PHE A 131 1.88 -1.46 5.94
CA PHE A 131 2.34 -0.84 7.17
C PHE A 131 1.20 -0.79 8.18
N PHE A 132 1.31 -1.57 9.22
CA PHE A 132 0.40 -1.52 10.36
C PHE A 132 1.11 -0.90 11.56
N LEU A 133 0.77 0.35 11.85
CA LEU A 133 1.41 1.15 12.88
C LEU A 133 0.60 1.10 14.18
N SER A 134 1.29 0.94 15.30
CA SER A 134 0.68 0.93 16.62
C SER A 134 1.47 1.84 17.59
N ALA A 135 0.77 2.65 18.35
CA ALA A 135 1.35 3.55 19.36
C ALA A 135 1.88 2.79 20.61
N ARG A 136 2.19 1.54 20.46
CA ARG A 136 2.63 0.66 21.54
C ARG A 136 3.97 1.08 22.13
N THR A 137 4.01 1.32 23.44
CA THR A 137 5.25 1.46 24.18
C THR A 137 5.81 0.08 24.52
N ALA A 138 7.05 -0.18 24.14
CA ALA A 138 7.74 -1.47 24.36
C ALA A 138 7.89 -1.84 25.84
N HIS A 139 7.66 -0.92 26.77
CA HIS A 139 7.92 -1.10 28.21
C HIS A 139 7.01 -2.08 28.95
N ASN A 140 5.86 -2.46 28.40
CA ASN A 140 4.88 -3.29 29.10
C ASN A 140 4.72 -4.71 28.56
N VAL A 141 5.62 -5.17 27.68
CA VAL A 141 5.47 -6.48 27.05
C VAL A 141 6.73 -7.30 27.22
N GLY A 142 6.60 -8.47 27.82
CA GLY A 142 7.70 -9.43 27.91
C GLY A 142 8.23 -9.81 26.52
N ILE A 143 9.51 -10.06 26.41
CA ILE A 143 10.22 -10.39 25.16
C ILE A 143 9.54 -11.55 24.41
N GLU A 144 9.04 -12.55 25.12
CA GLU A 144 8.32 -13.69 24.54
C GLU A 144 7.04 -13.27 23.80
N LYS A 145 6.27 -12.35 24.40
CA LYS A 145 5.04 -11.83 23.81
C LYS A 145 5.34 -10.99 22.55
N ILE A 146 6.41 -10.18 22.59
CA ILE A 146 6.89 -9.40 21.43
C ILE A 146 7.27 -10.34 20.28
N ASN A 147 8.02 -11.40 20.56
CA ASN A 147 8.45 -12.36 19.55
C ASN A 147 7.28 -13.14 18.96
N SER A 148 6.31 -13.55 19.77
CA SER A 148 5.09 -14.22 19.30
C SER A 148 4.27 -13.33 18.37
N GLU A 149 4.07 -12.07 18.75
CA GLU A 149 3.33 -11.11 17.92
C GLU A 149 4.08 -10.76 16.63
N LYS A 150 5.40 -10.57 16.70
CA LYS A 150 6.24 -10.36 15.53
C LYS A 150 6.14 -11.53 14.54
N THR A 151 6.18 -12.76 15.03
CA THR A 151 6.03 -13.96 14.20
C THR A 151 4.65 -14.01 13.54
N LYS A 152 3.58 -13.70 14.27
CA LYS A 152 2.22 -13.64 13.70
C LYS A 152 2.09 -12.58 12.61
N ILE A 153 2.64 -11.37 12.86
CA ILE A 153 2.61 -10.27 11.88
C ILE A 153 3.39 -10.66 10.62
N THR A 154 4.60 -11.21 10.78
CA THR A 154 5.45 -11.64 9.66
C THR A 154 4.75 -12.71 8.84
N SER A 155 4.23 -13.76 9.47
CA SER A 155 3.53 -14.86 8.79
C SER A 155 2.27 -14.36 8.05
N ARG A 156 1.54 -13.42 8.64
CA ARG A 156 0.36 -12.84 8.03
C ARG A 156 0.72 -11.96 6.81
N ASN A 157 1.76 -11.13 6.95
CA ASN A 157 2.26 -10.30 5.85
C ASN A 157 2.78 -11.16 4.69
N GLU A 158 3.57 -12.20 4.97
CA GLU A 158 4.05 -13.14 3.95
C GLU A 158 2.90 -13.82 3.22
N PHE A 159 1.88 -14.25 3.95
CA PHE A 159 0.68 -14.86 3.37
C PHE A 159 -0.07 -13.88 2.47
N VAL A 160 -0.31 -12.65 2.93
CA VAL A 160 -1.01 -11.62 2.14
C VAL A 160 -0.22 -11.24 0.90
N ILE A 161 1.09 -11.01 1.03
CA ILE A 161 1.98 -10.71 -0.11
C ILE A 161 1.96 -11.88 -1.11
N LYS A 162 2.03 -13.11 -0.63
CA LYS A 162 1.94 -14.30 -1.49
C LYS A 162 0.62 -14.36 -2.25
N CYS A 163 -0.51 -14.17 -1.57
CA CYS A 163 -1.83 -14.13 -2.21
C CYS A 163 -1.94 -13.01 -3.25
N LEU A 164 -1.38 -11.84 -2.97
CA LEU A 164 -1.35 -10.72 -3.91
C LEU A 164 -0.48 -11.03 -5.13
N LEU A 165 0.73 -11.56 -4.91
CA LEU A 165 1.63 -11.96 -5.99
C LEU A 165 1.05 -13.08 -6.84
N GLU A 166 0.38 -14.06 -6.23
CA GLU A 166 -0.32 -15.13 -6.96
C GLU A 166 -1.44 -14.56 -7.85
N LYS A 167 -2.24 -13.60 -7.34
CA LYS A 167 -3.29 -12.95 -8.13
C LYS A 167 -2.72 -12.09 -9.27
N ILE A 168 -1.69 -11.30 -8.99
CA ILE A 168 -1.00 -10.50 -10.01
C ILE A 168 -0.39 -11.41 -11.07
N SER A 169 0.23 -12.53 -10.67
CA SER A 169 0.81 -13.50 -11.61
C SER A 169 -0.24 -14.28 -12.41
N VAL A 170 -1.46 -14.46 -11.89
CA VAL A 170 -2.58 -15.05 -12.65
C VAL A 170 -3.06 -14.06 -13.70
N LEU A 171 -3.24 -12.80 -13.36
CA LEU A 171 -3.58 -11.75 -14.33
C LEU A 171 -2.53 -11.65 -15.45
N GLN A 172 -1.24 -11.67 -15.10
CA GLN A 172 -0.15 -11.66 -16.07
C GLN A 172 -0.05 -12.95 -16.92
N LYS A 173 -0.49 -14.10 -16.42
CA LYS A 173 -0.49 -15.38 -17.18
C LYS A 173 -1.70 -15.54 -18.08
N GLU A 174 -2.81 -14.92 -17.80
CA GLU A 174 -3.97 -14.89 -18.70
C GLU A 174 -3.68 -14.09 -19.96
N GLU A 175 -2.77 -13.10 -19.89
CA GLU A 175 -2.31 -12.33 -21.07
C GLU A 175 -1.43 -13.13 -22.04
N VAL A 176 -0.79 -14.21 -21.63
CA VAL A 176 0.12 -15.01 -22.49
C VAL A 176 -0.61 -16.09 -23.30
N LYS A 177 -1.93 -16.14 -23.27
CA LYS A 177 -2.75 -17.08 -24.06
C LYS A 177 -3.66 -16.37 -25.03
N VAL A 178 -3.10 -15.55 -25.92
CA VAL A 178 -3.75 -15.20 -27.19
C VAL A 178 -2.76 -15.53 -28.29
N GLU A 179 -2.86 -16.77 -28.80
CA GLU A 179 -2.42 -17.11 -30.16
C GLU A 179 -3.44 -16.60 -31.18
#